data_0bccbc333d991468b6c25b88dd146a24
#
_entry.id   0bccbc333d991468b6c25b88dd146a24
#
_cell.length_a   1.000
_cell.length_b   1.000
_cell.length_c   1.000
_cell.angle_alpha   90.00
_cell.angle_beta   90.00
_cell.angle_gamma   90.00
#
_symmetry.space_group_name_H-M   'P 1'
#
loop_
_entity.id
_entity.type
_entity.pdbx_description
1 polymer ?
#
loop_
_entity_poly.entity_id
_entity_poly.type
_entity_poly.pdbx_seq_one_letter_code
_entity_poly.pdbx_strand_id
1 'polypeptide(L)'
;MSLTIDEPMSELTFSLKDPDNKLNCNLKFSANSVAHQEPRSLMMEGTRTIMNTVRFTQLGKWTGEISTEAGTINPKAIYGTRDRSWGVRPIGEQEGGAPGMLNQEPGVYWCWAPIHFKDFCTQFGTFEDRDGNTTQISAHKLPLYDDMSSAPSEIEVETIHSLHHSVNWKQGTRWSTGAKISGMLKNKEKFDLELETIGPI
;
A
#
# COMPACT_ATOMS: atom_id res chain seq x y z
N MET A 1 3.14 17.27 15.39
CA MET A 1 2.39 16.37 14.48
C MET A 1 1.26 15.72 15.25
N SER A 2 0.06 15.69 14.70
CA SER A 2 -1.10 14.99 15.25
C SER A 2 -1.85 14.24 14.16
N LEU A 3 -2.45 13.11 14.54
CA LEU A 3 -3.38 12.34 13.73
C LEU A 3 -4.62 12.08 14.55
N THR A 4 -5.76 12.56 14.09
CA THR A 4 -7.05 12.41 14.76
C THR A 4 -7.95 11.51 13.92
N ILE A 5 -8.61 10.55 14.55
CA ILE A 5 -9.67 9.77 13.93
C ILE A 5 -10.98 10.53 14.19
N ASP A 6 -11.48 11.19 13.15
CA ASP A 6 -12.71 11.98 13.26
C ASP A 6 -13.93 11.05 13.23
N GLU A 7 -13.92 10.09 12.30
CA GLU A 7 -14.92 9.04 12.19
C GLU A 7 -14.22 7.71 11.94
N PRO A 8 -14.41 6.68 12.78
CA PRO A 8 -13.77 5.37 12.61
C PRO A 8 -14.00 4.78 11.22
N MET A 9 -12.90 4.35 10.57
CA MET A 9 -12.87 3.72 9.24
C MET A 9 -13.43 4.60 8.09
N SER A 10 -13.71 5.88 8.34
CA SER A 10 -14.22 6.82 7.36
C SER A 10 -13.38 8.07 7.24
N GLU A 11 -13.12 8.78 8.34
CA GLU A 11 -12.46 10.07 8.29
C GLU A 11 -11.31 10.20 9.29
N LEU A 12 -10.26 10.89 8.87
CA LEU A 12 -9.17 11.29 9.76
C LEU A 12 -8.58 12.64 9.36
N THR A 13 -8.07 13.35 10.36
CA THR A 13 -7.35 14.61 10.18
C THR A 13 -5.89 14.43 10.56
N PHE A 14 -5.00 14.86 9.67
CA PHE A 14 -3.57 14.91 9.88
C PHE A 14 -3.11 16.37 9.93
N SER A 15 -2.42 16.75 11.02
CA SER A 15 -1.84 18.08 11.15
C SER A 15 -0.36 17.99 11.50
N LEU A 16 0.43 18.78 10.80
CA LEU A 16 1.86 18.93 11.05
C LEU A 16 2.19 20.42 11.10
N LYS A 17 2.99 20.79 12.09
CA LYS A 17 3.65 22.09 12.17
C LYS A 17 5.11 21.84 12.46
N ASP A 18 5.96 22.14 11.47
CA ASP A 18 7.41 22.01 11.55
C ASP A 18 8.05 23.35 11.16
N PRO A 19 8.32 24.21 12.15
CA PRO A 19 8.89 25.54 11.90
C PRO A 19 10.33 25.44 11.39
N ASP A 20 11.09 24.42 11.74
CA ASP A 20 12.50 24.29 11.38
C ASP A 20 12.65 24.01 9.88
N ASN A 21 11.75 23.20 9.31
CA ASN A 21 11.69 22.90 7.89
C ASN A 21 10.66 23.76 7.13
N LYS A 22 10.04 24.72 7.80
CA LYS A 22 9.00 25.60 7.24
C LYS A 22 7.87 24.81 6.55
N LEU A 23 7.54 23.66 7.12
CA LEU A 23 6.51 22.78 6.62
C LEU A 23 5.31 22.79 7.57
N ASN A 24 4.14 23.14 7.06
CA ASN A 24 2.88 23.01 7.76
C ASN A 24 1.89 22.27 6.89
N CYS A 25 1.09 21.43 7.47
CA CYS A 25 -0.06 20.88 6.76
C CYS A 25 -1.24 20.64 7.69
N ASN A 26 -2.42 20.74 7.12
CA ASN A 26 -3.67 20.34 7.73
C ASN A 26 -4.50 19.64 6.67
N LEU A 27 -4.58 18.33 6.77
CA LEU A 27 -5.15 17.47 5.74
C LEU A 27 -6.24 16.60 6.33
N LYS A 28 -7.36 16.49 5.62
CA LYS A 28 -8.43 15.57 5.91
C LYS A 28 -8.43 14.44 4.88
N PHE A 29 -8.41 13.21 5.37
CA PHE A 29 -8.65 12.01 4.57
C PHE A 29 -10.11 11.60 4.72
N SER A 30 -10.77 11.38 3.59
CA SER A 30 -12.10 10.78 3.55
C SER A 30 -12.01 9.48 2.74
N ALA A 31 -12.33 8.38 3.40
CA ALA A 31 -12.36 7.07 2.76
C ALA A 31 -13.46 7.00 1.71
N ASN A 32 -13.17 6.33 0.59
CA ASN A 32 -14.15 6.00 -0.44
C ASN A 32 -14.13 4.52 -0.84
N SER A 33 -13.34 3.72 -0.11
CA SER A 33 -13.38 2.25 -0.19
C SER A 33 -13.47 1.64 1.20
N VAL A 34 -13.88 0.38 1.27
CA VAL A 34 -13.73 -0.42 2.48
C VAL A 34 -12.25 -0.57 2.84
N ALA A 35 -11.95 -0.65 4.13
CA ALA A 35 -10.62 -1.04 4.59
C ALA A 35 -10.43 -2.54 4.34
N HIS A 36 -9.58 -2.87 3.38
CA HIS A 36 -9.31 -4.25 3.00
C HIS A 36 -8.13 -4.81 3.77
N GLN A 37 -8.34 -5.92 4.49
CA GLN A 37 -7.27 -6.62 5.17
C GLN A 37 -6.50 -7.49 4.17
N GLU A 38 -5.23 -7.20 4.03
CA GLU A 38 -4.30 -7.97 3.20
C GLU A 38 -4.01 -9.34 3.82
N PRO A 39 -3.56 -10.33 3.03
CA PRO A 39 -3.09 -11.60 3.56
C PRO A 39 -2.01 -11.40 4.63
N ARG A 40 -2.11 -12.20 5.70
CA ARG A 40 -1.13 -12.16 6.79
C ARG A 40 0.27 -12.45 6.26
N SER A 41 1.21 -11.59 6.55
CA SER A 41 2.61 -11.79 6.21
C SER A 41 3.31 -12.53 7.35
N LEU A 42 3.70 -13.77 7.10
CA LEU A 42 4.42 -14.63 8.05
C LEU A 42 5.76 -15.05 7.43
N MET A 43 6.85 -14.65 8.09
CA MET A 43 8.19 -15.07 7.72
C MET A 43 8.81 -15.79 8.92
N MET A 44 9.32 -16.98 8.66
CA MET A 44 9.97 -17.83 9.66
C MET A 44 11.41 -18.09 9.26
N GLU A 45 12.29 -18.14 10.23
CA GLU A 45 13.65 -18.64 10.09
C GLU A 45 13.83 -19.81 11.06
N GLY A 46 13.84 -21.02 10.52
CA GLY A 46 13.71 -22.20 11.36
C GLY A 46 12.41 -22.19 12.16
N THR A 47 12.54 -22.22 13.49
CA THR A 47 11.40 -22.15 14.42
C THR A 47 11.11 -20.72 14.91
N ARG A 48 11.91 -19.74 14.50
CA ARG A 48 11.78 -18.35 14.93
C ARG A 48 10.86 -17.57 13.99
N THR A 49 9.93 -16.83 14.56
CA THR A 49 9.12 -15.86 13.82
C THR A 49 9.92 -14.58 13.62
N ILE A 50 10.27 -14.24 12.38
CA ILE A 50 10.95 -13.01 11.98
C ILE A 50 9.93 -11.90 11.74
N MET A 51 8.87 -12.21 11.00
CA MET A 51 7.78 -11.28 10.77
C MET A 51 6.45 -12.00 10.89
N ASN A 52 5.50 -11.35 11.54
CA ASN A 52 4.14 -11.85 11.67
C ASN A 52 3.21 -10.64 11.77
N THR A 53 2.82 -10.12 10.60
CA THR A 53 2.09 -8.86 10.51
C THR A 53 0.76 -9.03 9.80
N VAL A 54 -0.18 -8.25 10.24
CA VAL A 54 -1.45 -8.00 9.57
C VAL A 54 -1.45 -6.55 9.12
N ARG A 55 -2.02 -6.28 7.96
CA ARG A 55 -2.16 -4.95 7.38
C ARG A 55 -3.56 -4.79 6.82
N PHE A 56 -4.10 -3.59 6.93
CA PHE A 56 -5.19 -3.17 6.08
C PHE A 56 -4.78 -1.96 5.24
N THR A 57 -5.30 -1.91 4.04
CA THR A 57 -5.21 -0.78 3.13
C THR A 57 -6.61 -0.24 2.85
N GLN A 58 -6.75 1.06 2.89
CA GLN A 58 -7.99 1.75 2.58
C GLN A 58 -7.70 2.92 1.64
N LEU A 59 -8.44 3.00 0.55
CA LEU A 59 -8.29 4.07 -0.41
C LEU A 59 -9.29 5.18 -0.12
N GLY A 60 -8.92 6.40 -0.47
CA GLY A 60 -9.71 7.59 -0.17
C GLY A 60 -9.17 8.81 -0.89
N LYS A 61 -9.57 9.97 -0.40
CA LYS A 61 -9.19 11.26 -0.98
C LYS A 61 -8.71 12.19 0.12
N TRP A 62 -7.70 12.99 -0.21
CA TRP A 62 -7.16 14.02 0.64
C TRP A 62 -7.64 15.40 0.21
N THR A 63 -8.05 16.22 1.19
CA THR A 63 -8.33 17.63 1.05
C THR A 63 -7.56 18.43 2.09
N GLY A 64 -7.43 19.72 1.93
CA GLY A 64 -6.82 20.60 2.93
C GLY A 64 -5.71 21.48 2.37
N GLU A 65 -4.67 21.70 3.18
CA GLU A 65 -3.58 22.61 2.84
C GLU A 65 -2.22 22.04 3.23
N ILE A 66 -1.23 22.26 2.35
CA ILE A 66 0.19 22.01 2.60
C ILE A 66 0.94 23.30 2.31
N SER A 67 1.59 23.89 3.30
CA SER A 67 2.41 25.08 3.15
C SER A 67 3.88 24.75 3.33
N THR A 68 4.69 25.20 2.36
CA THR A 68 6.16 25.06 2.36
C THR A 68 6.80 26.40 2.10
N GLU A 69 8.13 26.48 2.18
CA GLU A 69 8.87 27.67 1.78
C GLU A 69 8.64 28.03 0.29
N ALA A 70 8.39 27.05 -0.57
CA ALA A 70 8.14 27.26 -2.01
C ALA A 70 6.71 27.72 -2.32
N GLY A 71 5.80 27.66 -1.34
CA GLY A 71 4.41 28.07 -1.52
C GLY A 71 3.41 27.13 -0.86
N THR A 72 2.14 27.37 -1.14
CA THR A 72 1.00 26.63 -0.57
C THR A 72 0.31 25.79 -1.66
N ILE A 73 0.04 24.53 -1.35
CA ILE A 73 -0.72 23.60 -2.17
C ILE A 73 -2.03 23.30 -1.44
N ASN A 74 -3.15 23.38 -2.15
CA ASN A 74 -4.47 23.05 -1.62
C ASN A 74 -5.04 21.82 -2.33
N PRO A 75 -4.80 20.62 -1.80
CA PRO A 75 -5.39 19.39 -2.33
C PRO A 75 -6.91 19.48 -2.37
N LYS A 76 -7.49 19.20 -3.54
CA LYS A 76 -8.94 19.18 -3.76
C LYS A 76 -9.36 17.78 -4.13
N ALA A 77 -9.56 16.92 -3.13
CA ALA A 77 -9.96 15.52 -3.31
C ALA A 77 -8.97 14.71 -4.17
N ILE A 78 -7.67 14.86 -3.92
CA ILE A 78 -6.64 14.04 -4.56
C ILE A 78 -6.66 12.62 -3.99
N TYR A 79 -6.41 11.65 -4.83
CA TYR A 79 -6.35 10.25 -4.42
C TYR A 79 -5.25 10.00 -3.40
N GLY A 80 -5.54 9.15 -2.43
CA GLY A 80 -4.63 8.76 -1.37
C GLY A 80 -4.99 7.44 -0.73
N THR A 81 -4.10 7.01 0.15
CA THR A 81 -4.19 5.71 0.79
C THR A 81 -3.98 5.87 2.28
N ARG A 82 -4.75 5.12 3.06
CA ARG A 82 -4.50 4.88 4.47
C ARG A 82 -4.01 3.44 4.61
N ASP A 83 -2.80 3.30 5.14
CA ASP A 83 -2.19 2.01 5.46
C ASP A 83 -1.99 1.91 6.97
N ARG A 84 -2.34 0.76 7.53
CA ARG A 84 -2.04 0.43 8.92
C ARG A 84 -1.67 -1.04 9.04
N SER A 85 -0.53 -1.28 9.68
CA SER A 85 -0.09 -2.63 9.99
C SER A 85 0.27 -2.77 11.46
N TRP A 86 0.15 -3.98 11.98
CA TRP A 86 0.52 -4.33 13.35
C TRP A 86 0.99 -5.78 13.41
N GLY A 87 1.77 -6.10 14.45
CA GLY A 87 2.30 -7.44 14.68
C GLY A 87 3.80 -7.42 14.98
N VAL A 88 4.43 -8.56 14.80
CA VAL A 88 5.87 -8.76 15.01
C VAL A 88 6.62 -8.34 13.77
N ARG A 89 7.65 -7.51 13.92
CA ARG A 89 8.56 -7.06 12.86
C ARG A 89 10.01 -7.14 13.34
N PRO A 90 10.98 -7.35 12.45
CA PRO A 90 12.41 -7.38 12.78
C PRO A 90 12.98 -5.97 12.97
N ILE A 91 12.29 -5.09 13.72
CA ILE A 91 12.73 -3.73 13.97
C ILE A 91 13.71 -3.71 15.13
N GLY A 92 14.87 -3.08 14.93
CA GLY A 92 15.91 -2.95 15.97
C GLY A 92 16.75 -4.21 16.19
N GLU A 93 16.61 -5.22 15.36
CA GLU A 93 17.51 -6.36 15.36
C GLU A 93 18.86 -5.93 14.78
N GLN A 94 19.95 -6.35 15.43
CA GLN A 94 21.29 -6.12 14.91
C GLN A 94 21.52 -6.97 13.66
N GLU A 95 22.32 -6.47 12.71
CA GLU A 95 22.85 -7.29 11.62
C GLU A 95 23.55 -8.52 12.20
N GLY A 96 23.18 -9.71 11.71
CA GLY A 96 23.66 -10.97 12.28
C GLY A 96 22.72 -11.62 13.28
N GLY A 97 21.65 -10.92 13.68
CA GLY A 97 20.51 -11.49 14.41
C GLY A 97 20.81 -12.12 15.76
N ALA A 98 19.83 -12.83 16.29
CA ALA A 98 19.99 -13.61 17.52
C ALA A 98 20.83 -14.88 17.28
N PRO A 99 21.42 -15.45 18.32
CA PRO A 99 22.14 -16.72 18.23
C PRO A 99 21.34 -17.80 17.51
N GLY A 100 21.94 -18.46 16.51
CA GLY A 100 21.29 -19.49 15.71
C GLY A 100 20.60 -19.02 14.45
N MET A 101 20.66 -17.74 14.10
CA MET A 101 20.28 -17.26 12.79
C MET A 101 21.32 -17.72 11.75
N LEU A 102 20.80 -18.22 10.61
CA LEU A 102 21.65 -18.44 9.45
C LEU A 102 22.03 -17.07 8.89
N ASN A 103 23.30 -16.86 8.58
CA ASN A 103 23.79 -15.69 7.84
C ASN A 103 23.26 -15.75 6.39
N GLN A 104 22.00 -15.44 6.20
CA GLN A 104 21.45 -15.23 4.86
C GLN A 104 21.55 -13.75 4.53
N GLU A 105 22.13 -13.45 3.40
CA GLU A 105 22.08 -12.09 2.89
C GLU A 105 20.62 -11.70 2.69
N PRO A 106 20.17 -10.58 3.29
CA PRO A 106 18.80 -10.15 3.15
C PRO A 106 18.53 -9.80 1.69
N GLY A 107 17.48 -10.36 1.13
CA GLY A 107 17.03 -10.06 -0.21
C GLY A 107 15.54 -10.29 -0.28
N VAL A 108 14.79 -9.21 -0.35
CA VAL A 108 13.35 -9.24 -0.54
C VAL A 108 12.98 -8.23 -1.62
N TYR A 109 12.17 -8.66 -2.57
CA TYR A 109 11.45 -7.74 -3.44
C TYR A 109 10.02 -7.63 -2.92
N TRP A 110 9.59 -6.42 -2.70
CA TRP A 110 8.22 -6.11 -2.30
C TRP A 110 7.64 -5.06 -3.24
N CYS A 111 6.58 -5.44 -3.94
CA CYS A 111 5.77 -4.52 -4.70
C CYS A 111 4.41 -4.38 -4.01
N TRP A 112 4.01 -3.14 -3.78
CA TRP A 112 2.73 -2.80 -3.17
C TRP A 112 2.11 -1.66 -3.98
N ALA A 113 0.96 -1.93 -4.58
CA ALA A 113 0.32 -1.03 -5.52
C ALA A 113 -1.18 -0.89 -5.23
N PRO A 114 -1.56 0.04 -4.35
CA PRO A 114 -2.94 0.51 -4.28
C PRO A 114 -3.22 1.45 -5.46
N ILE A 115 -4.22 1.12 -6.27
CA ILE A 115 -4.49 1.84 -7.52
C ILE A 115 -5.95 2.29 -7.54
N HIS A 116 -6.15 3.60 -7.74
CA HIS A 116 -7.46 4.18 -7.96
C HIS A 116 -7.83 4.20 -9.45
N PHE A 117 -9.05 3.77 -9.75
CA PHE A 117 -9.71 4.00 -11.02
C PHE A 117 -10.94 4.89 -10.80
N LYS A 118 -11.66 5.20 -11.85
CA LYS A 118 -12.84 6.06 -11.76
C LYS A 118 -13.96 5.43 -10.91
N ASP A 119 -14.24 4.14 -11.14
CA ASP A 119 -15.41 3.47 -10.59
C ASP A 119 -15.08 2.34 -9.61
N PHE A 120 -13.81 2.00 -9.46
CA PHE A 120 -13.31 0.99 -8.53
C PHE A 120 -11.86 1.30 -8.14
N CYS A 121 -11.34 0.55 -7.19
CA CYS A 121 -9.91 0.54 -6.89
C CYS A 121 -9.39 -0.89 -6.80
N THR A 122 -8.07 -1.04 -6.88
CA THR A 122 -7.41 -2.33 -6.68
C THR A 122 -6.30 -2.21 -5.66
N GLN A 123 -6.08 -3.30 -4.96
CA GLN A 123 -4.94 -3.51 -4.09
C GLN A 123 -4.15 -4.70 -4.63
N PHE A 124 -2.93 -4.45 -5.08
CA PHE A 124 -1.99 -5.47 -5.49
C PHE A 124 -0.80 -5.49 -4.54
N GLY A 125 -0.36 -6.68 -4.16
CA GLY A 125 0.84 -6.88 -3.35
C GLY A 125 1.55 -8.17 -3.69
N THR A 126 2.87 -8.13 -3.77
CA THR A 126 3.72 -9.31 -3.92
C THR A 126 4.97 -9.22 -3.07
N PHE A 127 5.39 -10.37 -2.54
CA PHE A 127 6.70 -10.56 -1.94
C PHE A 127 7.43 -11.66 -2.71
N GLU A 128 8.68 -11.41 -3.01
CA GLU A 128 9.57 -12.36 -3.66
C GLU A 128 10.87 -12.49 -2.86
N ASP A 129 11.46 -13.67 -2.88
CA ASP A 129 12.77 -13.90 -2.30
C ASP A 129 13.88 -13.34 -3.21
N ARG A 130 15.13 -13.48 -2.78
CA ARG A 130 16.31 -13.00 -3.51
C ARG A 130 16.49 -13.67 -4.88
N ASP A 131 15.92 -14.85 -5.08
CA ASP A 131 16.03 -15.62 -6.31
C ASP A 131 14.85 -15.34 -7.28
N GLY A 132 13.92 -14.44 -6.86
CA GLY A 132 12.76 -14.04 -7.64
C GLY A 132 11.56 -14.99 -7.49
N ASN A 133 11.59 -15.91 -6.52
CA ASN A 133 10.44 -16.77 -6.26
C ASN A 133 9.39 -16.01 -5.47
N THR A 134 8.17 -15.99 -5.96
CA THR A 134 7.04 -15.36 -5.26
C THR A 134 6.70 -16.17 -4.01
N THR A 135 6.85 -15.53 -2.85
CA THR A 135 6.49 -16.09 -1.55
C THR A 135 5.07 -15.72 -1.12
N GLN A 136 4.59 -14.58 -1.59
CA GLN A 136 3.22 -14.12 -1.38
C GLN A 136 2.80 -13.21 -2.53
N ILE A 137 1.59 -13.41 -3.04
CA ILE A 137 0.98 -12.52 -4.03
C ILE A 137 -0.52 -12.44 -3.79
N SER A 138 -1.06 -11.24 -3.89
CA SER A 138 -2.50 -11.02 -3.78
C SER A 138 -2.94 -9.81 -4.58
N ALA A 139 -4.17 -9.86 -5.10
CA ALA A 139 -4.82 -8.69 -5.64
C ALA A 139 -6.33 -8.75 -5.40
N HIS A 140 -6.88 -7.58 -5.13
CA HIS A 140 -8.31 -7.42 -4.86
C HIS A 140 -8.84 -6.20 -5.58
N LYS A 141 -10.06 -6.32 -6.08
CA LYS A 141 -10.84 -5.23 -6.65
C LYS A 141 -11.93 -4.86 -5.67
N LEU A 142 -12.02 -3.57 -5.37
CA LEU A 142 -12.93 -3.02 -4.38
C LEU A 142 -13.81 -1.95 -5.02
N PRO A 143 -15.11 -1.91 -4.70
CA PRO A 143 -15.98 -0.83 -5.15
C PRO A 143 -15.59 0.49 -4.48
N LEU A 144 -15.88 1.59 -5.16
CA LEU A 144 -15.74 2.94 -4.62
C LEU A 144 -17.12 3.53 -4.32
N TYR A 145 -17.17 4.35 -3.28
CA TYR A 145 -18.34 5.08 -2.83
C TYR A 145 -18.01 6.57 -2.75
N ASP A 146 -18.98 7.44 -2.92
CA ASP A 146 -18.76 8.89 -2.78
C ASP A 146 -18.36 9.25 -1.35
N ASP A 147 -19.01 8.60 -0.39
CA ASP A 147 -18.59 8.54 0.98
C ASP A 147 -18.98 7.18 1.62
N MET A 148 -18.34 6.83 2.76
CA MET A 148 -18.56 5.53 3.40
C MET A 148 -19.95 5.41 4.07
N SER A 149 -20.65 6.51 4.30
CA SER A 149 -22.02 6.47 4.81
C SER A 149 -23.03 5.92 3.80
N SER A 150 -22.69 6.01 2.51
CA SER A 150 -23.49 5.46 1.41
C SER A 150 -23.17 3.99 1.09
N ALA A 151 -22.14 3.42 1.71
CA ALA A 151 -21.74 2.05 1.49
C ALA A 151 -22.75 1.07 2.13
N PRO A 152 -23.04 -0.07 1.47
CA PRO A 152 -23.86 -1.12 2.08
C PRO A 152 -23.15 -1.73 3.30
N SER A 153 -23.91 -2.35 4.19
CA SER A 153 -23.38 -3.03 5.37
C SER A 153 -22.45 -4.20 5.04
N GLU A 154 -22.69 -4.83 3.89
CA GLU A 154 -21.85 -5.89 3.35
C GLU A 154 -21.25 -5.43 2.02
N ILE A 155 -19.93 -5.38 1.94
CA ILE A 155 -19.20 -4.96 0.76
C ILE A 155 -18.46 -6.16 0.18
N GLU A 156 -18.78 -6.54 -1.04
CA GLU A 156 -18.06 -7.59 -1.73
C GLU A 156 -16.71 -7.08 -2.23
N VAL A 157 -15.64 -7.74 -1.77
CA VAL A 157 -14.28 -7.55 -2.26
C VAL A 157 -13.98 -8.69 -3.23
N GLU A 158 -13.76 -8.37 -4.49
CA GLU A 158 -13.48 -9.37 -5.51
C GLU A 158 -11.99 -9.73 -5.53
N THR A 159 -11.67 -11.00 -5.31
CA THR A 159 -10.28 -11.48 -5.45
C THR A 159 -9.94 -11.66 -6.93
N ILE A 160 -8.79 -11.16 -7.33
CA ILE A 160 -8.21 -11.37 -8.65
C ILE A 160 -7.29 -12.59 -8.57
N HIS A 161 -7.54 -13.59 -9.40
CA HIS A 161 -6.85 -14.88 -9.39
C HIS A 161 -5.82 -14.98 -10.54
N SER A 162 -4.97 -16.02 -10.49
CA SER A 162 -3.98 -16.32 -11.54
C SER A 162 -3.10 -15.11 -11.86
N LEU A 163 -2.58 -14.50 -10.80
CA LEU A 163 -1.83 -13.25 -10.89
C LEU A 163 -0.45 -13.46 -11.50
N HIS A 164 -0.11 -12.59 -12.43
CA HIS A 164 1.22 -12.43 -12.99
C HIS A 164 1.57 -10.94 -12.99
N HIS A 165 2.83 -10.64 -12.79
CA HIS A 165 3.34 -9.28 -12.88
C HIS A 165 4.71 -9.27 -13.56
N SER A 166 5.05 -8.14 -14.14
CA SER A 166 6.38 -7.87 -14.65
C SER A 166 6.69 -6.39 -14.47
N VAL A 167 7.92 -6.08 -14.10
CA VAL A 167 8.39 -4.71 -13.95
C VAL A 167 9.50 -4.46 -14.97
N ASN A 168 9.38 -3.38 -15.72
CA ASN A 168 10.39 -2.92 -16.64
C ASN A 168 11.38 -2.02 -15.90
N TRP A 169 12.66 -2.29 -16.03
CA TRP A 169 13.72 -1.54 -15.37
C TRP A 169 14.55 -0.74 -16.37
N LYS A 170 14.93 0.46 -15.98
CA LYS A 170 15.96 1.19 -16.71
C LYS A 170 17.28 0.46 -16.55
N GLN A 171 17.91 0.12 -17.67
CA GLN A 171 19.15 -0.66 -17.70
C GLN A 171 20.23 -0.07 -16.79
N GLY A 172 20.86 -0.93 -15.98
CA GLY A 172 21.92 -0.57 -15.04
C GLY A 172 21.44 0.19 -13.79
N THR A 173 20.14 0.24 -13.57
CA THR A 173 19.54 0.92 -12.40
C THR A 173 18.48 0.05 -11.74
N ARG A 174 18.00 0.49 -10.58
CA ARG A 174 16.82 -0.07 -9.89
C ARG A 174 15.56 0.79 -10.11
N TRP A 175 15.55 1.63 -11.14
CA TRP A 175 14.41 2.47 -11.47
C TRP A 175 13.46 1.73 -12.40
N SER A 176 12.21 1.60 -11.99
CA SER A 176 11.17 1.08 -12.87
C SER A 176 10.79 2.11 -13.93
N THR A 177 10.50 1.63 -15.13
CA THR A 177 9.95 2.44 -16.23
C THR A 177 8.50 2.14 -16.49
N GLY A 178 7.96 1.10 -15.86
CA GLY A 178 6.58 0.68 -15.93
C GLY A 178 6.41 -0.74 -15.41
N ALA A 179 5.18 -1.17 -15.32
CA ALA A 179 4.86 -2.54 -14.90
C ALA A 179 3.59 -3.03 -15.61
N LYS A 180 3.44 -4.34 -15.68
CA LYS A 180 2.21 -5.00 -16.10
C LYS A 180 1.75 -5.94 -15.01
N ILE A 181 0.46 -5.92 -14.72
CA ILE A 181 -0.19 -6.83 -13.79
C ILE A 181 -1.37 -7.45 -14.52
N SER A 182 -1.45 -8.77 -14.53
CA SER A 182 -2.55 -9.49 -15.16
C SER A 182 -3.12 -10.54 -14.22
N GLY A 183 -4.39 -10.85 -14.41
CA GLY A 183 -5.11 -11.84 -13.62
C GLY A 183 -6.46 -12.17 -14.21
N MET A 184 -7.27 -12.87 -13.41
CA MET A 184 -8.61 -13.30 -13.77
C MET A 184 -9.60 -12.89 -12.68
N LEU A 185 -10.69 -12.25 -13.08
CA LEU A 185 -11.83 -11.98 -12.22
C LEU A 185 -12.65 -13.26 -11.97
N LYS A 186 -13.53 -13.22 -10.97
CA LYS A 186 -14.42 -14.33 -10.60
C LYS A 186 -15.27 -14.84 -11.76
N ASN A 187 -15.70 -13.94 -12.65
CA ASN A 187 -16.48 -14.25 -13.85
C ASN A 187 -15.63 -14.78 -15.02
N LYS A 188 -14.34 -15.05 -14.81
CA LYS A 188 -13.33 -15.48 -15.80
C LYS A 188 -12.97 -14.43 -16.85
N GLU A 189 -13.36 -13.18 -16.66
CA GLU A 189 -12.84 -12.09 -17.48
C GLU A 189 -11.36 -11.82 -17.11
N LYS A 190 -10.59 -11.45 -18.13
CA LYS A 190 -9.21 -11.00 -17.92
C LYS A 190 -9.19 -9.66 -17.24
N PHE A 191 -8.25 -9.53 -16.33
CA PHE A 191 -7.91 -8.28 -15.67
C PHE A 191 -6.47 -7.95 -16.01
N ASP A 192 -6.25 -6.92 -16.82
CA ASP A 192 -4.93 -6.50 -17.27
C ASP A 192 -4.73 -5.02 -16.93
N LEU A 193 -3.60 -4.71 -16.29
CA LEU A 193 -3.16 -3.37 -15.98
C LEU A 193 -1.81 -3.11 -16.61
N GLU A 194 -1.65 -1.94 -17.19
CA GLU A 194 -0.37 -1.38 -17.62
C GLU A 194 -0.10 -0.10 -16.85
N LEU A 195 1.06 -0.03 -16.21
CA LEU A 195 1.48 1.06 -15.36
C LEU A 195 2.69 1.74 -15.98
N GLU A 196 2.67 3.06 -16.04
CA GLU A 196 3.79 3.89 -16.49
C GLU A 196 4.34 4.68 -15.29
N THR A 197 5.66 4.78 -15.20
CA THR A 197 6.31 5.55 -14.15
C THR A 197 6.38 7.02 -14.57
N ILE A 198 5.81 7.91 -13.77
CA ILE A 198 5.73 9.36 -14.05
C ILE A 198 6.90 10.17 -13.50
N GLY A 199 7.94 9.55 -13.03
CA GLY A 199 9.13 10.29 -12.57
C GLY A 199 10.20 9.37 -12.01
N PRO A 200 11.42 9.88 -11.87
CA PRO A 200 12.45 9.17 -11.13
C PRO A 200 12.03 9.11 -9.65
N ILE A 201 12.06 7.94 -9.09
CA ILE A 201 11.91 7.71 -7.65
C ILE A 201 13.30 7.75 -7.02
#